data_25e921e1ccc32cbc5df055ef6ec960ed
#
_entry.id   25e921e1ccc32cbc5df055ef6ec960ed
#
_cell.length_a   1.000
_cell.length_b   1.000
_cell.length_c   1.000
_cell.angle_alpha   90.00
_cell.angle_beta   90.00
_cell.angle_gamma   90.00
#
_symmetry.space_group_name_H-M   'P 1'
#
loop_
_entity.id
_entity.type
_entity.pdbx_description
1 polymer ?
#
loop_
_entity_poly.entity_id
_entity_poly.type
_entity_poly.pdbx_seq_one_letter_code
_entity_poly.pdbx_strand_id
1 'polypeptide(L)'
;ETYKKCRNIIYSKYRFVDNPKFLFKAEVKLSCPKEKINYFINFPPIFRSINITNNEETIGSYMYDYMKQNKLTAINKTERKLTMLIDTCGEYMTFSNYYLWFLLDHGLQLEDIKSVSLYEAHDSFETFVSTFMKKRQDIISGVEQGNEKFYKIRINGSYGYDGMNTE
;
A
#
# COMPACT_ATOMS: atom_id res chain seq x y z
N GLU A 1 18.23 5.83 -21.52
CA GLU A 1 17.93 7.22 -21.10
C GLU A 1 16.73 7.26 -20.15
N THR A 2 15.63 6.58 -20.47
CA THR A 2 14.40 6.55 -19.65
C THR A 2 14.64 5.98 -18.26
N TYR A 3 15.37 4.86 -18.13
CA TYR A 3 15.69 4.26 -16.84
C TYR A 3 16.45 5.23 -15.92
N LYS A 4 17.45 5.94 -16.46
CA LYS A 4 18.22 6.95 -15.71
C LYS A 4 17.33 8.09 -15.22
N LYS A 5 16.38 8.55 -16.05
CA LYS A 5 15.38 9.56 -15.65
C LYS A 5 14.50 9.08 -14.51
N CYS A 6 13.95 7.86 -14.61
CA CYS A 6 13.14 7.25 -13.55
C CYS A 6 13.91 7.12 -12.23
N ARG A 7 15.15 6.63 -12.28
CA ARG A 7 16.01 6.52 -11.10
C ARG A 7 16.29 7.89 -10.45
N ASN A 8 16.55 8.92 -11.24
CA ASN A 8 16.77 10.28 -10.75
C ASN A 8 15.53 10.86 -10.04
N ILE A 9 14.32 10.49 -10.47
CA ILE A 9 13.07 10.89 -9.82
C ILE A 9 12.95 10.19 -8.46
N ILE A 10 13.17 8.88 -8.42
CA ILE A 10 13.07 8.08 -7.19
C ILE A 10 14.07 8.57 -6.14
N TYR A 11 15.33 8.84 -6.54
CA TYR A 11 16.39 9.33 -5.64
C TYR A 11 16.47 10.85 -5.57
N SER A 12 15.38 11.56 -5.84
CA SER A 12 15.35 13.03 -5.77
C SER A 12 15.72 13.54 -4.37
N LYS A 13 16.56 14.57 -4.32
CA LYS A 13 16.89 15.28 -3.07
C LYS A 13 15.72 16.09 -2.49
N TYR A 14 14.65 16.26 -3.24
CA TYR A 14 13.44 17.01 -2.84
C TYR A 14 12.34 16.12 -2.25
N ARG A 15 12.68 14.88 -1.91
CA ARG A 15 11.76 14.01 -1.19
C ARG A 15 11.53 14.51 0.25
N PHE A 16 10.34 14.23 0.80
CA PHE A 16 9.92 14.62 2.16
C PHE A 16 9.86 16.14 2.44
N VAL A 17 9.80 16.97 1.41
CA VAL A 17 9.49 18.38 1.59
C VAL A 17 7.99 18.61 1.53
N ASP A 18 7.50 19.65 2.21
CA ASP A 18 6.13 20.10 2.07
C ASP A 18 5.87 20.45 0.61
N ASN A 19 4.76 19.95 0.06
CA ASN A 19 4.40 20.12 -1.33
C ASN A 19 5.50 19.62 -2.30
N PRO A 20 5.77 18.29 -2.34
CA PRO A 20 6.82 17.74 -3.17
C PRO A 20 6.55 18.02 -4.65
N LYS A 21 7.57 18.49 -5.35
CA LYS A 21 7.50 18.78 -6.79
C LYS A 21 7.08 17.57 -7.63
N PHE A 22 7.36 16.36 -7.14
CA PHE A 22 7.05 15.10 -7.81
C PHE A 22 6.26 14.18 -6.91
N LEU A 23 4.99 14.03 -7.23
CA LEU A 23 4.18 12.90 -6.77
C LEU A 23 4.28 11.81 -7.83
N PHE A 24 4.58 10.58 -7.43
CA PHE A 24 4.67 9.48 -8.38
C PHE A 24 4.24 8.16 -7.75
N LYS A 25 3.88 7.23 -8.61
CA LYS A 25 3.84 5.79 -8.34
C LYS A 25 4.88 5.10 -9.18
N ALA A 26 5.64 4.20 -8.60
CA ALA A 26 6.66 3.44 -9.29
C ALA A 26 6.40 1.94 -9.18
N GLU A 27 6.44 1.24 -10.30
CA GLU A 27 6.41 -0.22 -10.37
C GLU A 27 7.85 -0.72 -10.41
N VAL A 28 8.30 -1.31 -9.31
CA VAL A 28 9.72 -1.62 -9.06
C VAL A 28 9.89 -3.00 -8.44
N LYS A 29 11.13 -3.53 -8.56
CA LYS A 29 11.63 -4.65 -7.78
C LYS A 29 12.54 -4.14 -6.69
N LEU A 30 12.32 -4.62 -5.48
CA LEU A 30 13.14 -4.32 -4.31
C LEU A 30 13.70 -5.62 -3.74
N SER A 31 14.94 -5.58 -3.30
CA SER A 31 15.57 -6.67 -2.54
C SER A 31 15.98 -6.22 -1.15
N CYS A 32 16.02 -7.17 -0.23
CA CYS A 32 16.52 -6.95 1.11
C CYS A 32 17.94 -7.48 1.25
N PRO A 33 18.94 -6.64 1.54
CA PRO A 33 20.30 -7.11 1.84
C PRO A 33 20.30 -8.08 3.02
N LYS A 34 21.15 -9.09 2.99
CA LYS A 34 21.21 -10.16 4.01
C LYS A 34 21.39 -9.60 5.43
N GLU A 35 22.19 -8.57 5.58
CA GLU A 35 22.44 -7.88 6.86
C GLU A 35 21.23 -7.14 7.42
N LYS A 36 20.22 -6.85 6.58
CA LYS A 36 18.98 -6.17 6.97
C LYS A 36 17.80 -7.12 7.25
N ILE A 37 17.92 -8.39 6.95
CA ILE A 37 16.84 -9.38 7.15
C ILE A 37 16.36 -9.38 8.61
N ASN A 38 17.28 -9.43 9.56
CA ASN A 38 16.94 -9.43 11.00
C ASN A 38 16.25 -8.14 11.46
N TYR A 39 16.49 -7.03 10.77
CA TYR A 39 15.81 -5.76 11.04
C TYR A 39 14.32 -5.81 10.67
N PHE A 40 13.99 -6.47 9.55
CA PHE A 40 12.63 -6.52 9.04
C PHE A 40 11.83 -7.74 9.48
N ILE A 41 12.46 -8.83 9.99
CA ILE A 41 11.80 -10.10 10.23
C ILE A 41 10.61 -10.02 11.17
N ASN A 42 10.64 -9.14 12.16
CA ASN A 42 9.56 -8.96 13.13
C ASN A 42 8.44 -8.05 12.59
N PHE A 43 8.76 -7.15 11.65
CA PHE A 43 7.84 -6.20 11.05
C PHE A 43 8.13 -6.08 9.56
N PRO A 44 7.80 -7.12 8.76
CA PRO A 44 7.97 -7.04 7.33
C PRO A 44 7.11 -5.92 6.76
N PRO A 45 7.68 -4.99 5.97
CA PRO A 45 6.99 -3.75 5.63
C PRO A 45 5.99 -3.89 4.49
N ILE A 46 6.11 -4.93 3.65
CA ILE A 46 5.31 -5.05 2.44
C ILE A 46 4.16 -6.04 2.66
N PHE A 47 2.94 -5.64 2.32
CA PHE A 47 1.74 -6.47 2.41
C PHE A 47 1.26 -6.86 1.02
N ARG A 48 1.04 -8.15 0.82
CA ARG A 48 0.55 -8.69 -0.44
C ARG A 48 -0.42 -9.84 -0.21
N SER A 49 -1.53 -9.85 -0.94
CA SER A 49 -2.40 -11.02 -0.99
C SER A 49 -1.86 -12.01 -2.02
N ILE A 50 -1.53 -13.22 -1.56
CA ILE A 50 -1.07 -14.32 -2.41
C ILE A 50 -1.91 -15.57 -2.18
N ASN A 51 -1.90 -16.47 -3.16
CA ASN A 51 -2.52 -17.78 -3.01
C ASN A 51 -1.53 -18.70 -2.28
N ILE A 52 -1.96 -19.22 -1.13
CA ILE A 52 -1.17 -20.12 -0.29
C ILE A 52 -1.90 -21.46 -0.21
N THR A 53 -1.18 -22.55 -0.46
CA THR A 53 -1.68 -23.90 -0.22
C THR A 53 -1.29 -24.33 1.19
N ASN A 54 -2.24 -24.77 1.99
CA ASN A 54 -2.02 -25.22 3.36
C ASN A 54 -1.42 -26.64 3.37
N ASN A 55 -0.22 -26.79 2.81
CA ASN A 55 0.56 -28.02 2.83
C ASN A 55 1.66 -27.95 3.90
N GLU A 56 2.31 -29.08 4.17
CA GLU A 56 3.34 -29.18 5.22
C GLU A 56 4.51 -28.21 4.99
N GLU A 57 4.94 -28.02 3.75
CA GLU A 57 6.04 -27.11 3.38
C GLU A 57 5.71 -25.65 3.73
N THR A 58 4.46 -25.24 3.50
CA THR A 58 4.05 -23.83 3.65
C THR A 58 3.68 -23.47 5.10
N ILE A 59 2.99 -24.37 5.81
CA ILE A 59 2.50 -24.09 7.17
C ILE A 59 3.34 -24.73 8.27
N GLY A 60 4.31 -25.56 7.91
CA GLY A 60 5.17 -26.31 8.82
C GLY A 60 4.51 -27.60 9.32
N SER A 61 5.35 -28.58 9.69
CA SER A 61 4.92 -29.92 10.11
C SER A 61 3.97 -29.88 11.30
N TYR A 62 4.26 -29.07 12.32
CA TYR A 62 3.41 -28.96 13.51
C TYR A 62 1.96 -28.57 13.19
N MET A 63 1.77 -27.49 12.42
CA MET A 63 0.42 -27.05 12.04
C MET A 63 -0.26 -28.01 11.08
N TYR A 64 0.50 -28.60 10.17
CA TYR A 64 -0.02 -29.59 9.24
C TYR A 64 -0.54 -30.83 9.97
N ASP A 65 0.23 -31.38 10.92
CA ASP A 65 -0.17 -32.54 11.74
C ASP A 65 -1.37 -32.19 12.65
N TYR A 66 -1.38 -31.01 13.24
CA TYR A 66 -2.53 -30.54 14.02
C TYR A 66 -3.80 -30.49 13.17
N MET A 67 -3.73 -29.92 11.97
CA MET A 67 -4.87 -29.88 11.04
C MET A 67 -5.33 -31.27 10.63
N LYS A 68 -4.41 -32.19 10.40
CA LYS A 68 -4.69 -33.59 10.03
C LYS A 68 -5.36 -34.36 11.16
N GLN A 69 -4.83 -34.26 12.37
CA GLN A 69 -5.39 -34.93 13.59
C GLN A 69 -6.80 -34.41 13.88
N ASN A 70 -7.05 -33.11 13.72
CA ASN A 70 -8.36 -32.51 13.97
C ASN A 70 -9.29 -32.53 12.74
N LYS A 71 -8.89 -33.22 11.66
CA LYS A 71 -9.69 -33.39 10.42
C LYS A 71 -10.18 -32.03 9.85
N LEU A 72 -9.32 -30.99 9.89
CA LEU A 72 -9.69 -29.67 9.40
C LEU A 72 -9.81 -29.67 7.87
N THR A 73 -10.89 -29.09 7.37
CA THR A 73 -11.22 -29.09 5.93
C THR A 73 -10.30 -28.20 5.09
N ALA A 74 -9.50 -27.36 5.72
CA ALA A 74 -8.58 -26.43 5.05
C ALA A 74 -7.23 -27.06 4.67
N ILE A 75 -6.97 -28.31 5.09
CA ILE A 75 -5.73 -29.01 4.74
C ILE A 75 -5.62 -29.20 3.22
N ASN A 76 -4.43 -28.94 2.65
CA ASN A 76 -4.13 -28.99 1.21
C ASN A 76 -5.03 -28.10 0.33
N LYS A 77 -5.80 -27.18 0.90
CA LYS A 77 -6.55 -26.19 0.13
C LYS A 77 -5.73 -24.97 -0.14
N THR A 78 -5.92 -24.42 -1.32
CA THR A 78 -5.34 -23.13 -1.72
C THR A 78 -6.32 -22.01 -1.38
N GLU A 79 -5.87 -21.06 -0.58
CA GLU A 79 -6.64 -19.90 -0.16
C GLU A 79 -5.85 -18.63 -0.42
N ARG A 80 -6.56 -17.54 -0.77
CA ARG A 80 -5.95 -16.23 -0.87
C ARG A 80 -5.78 -15.63 0.51
N LYS A 81 -4.54 -15.40 0.91
CA LYS A 81 -4.19 -14.84 2.23
C LYS A 81 -3.36 -13.59 2.10
N LEU A 82 -3.58 -12.66 3.02
CA LEU A 82 -2.69 -11.50 3.17
C LEU A 82 -1.41 -11.96 3.87
N THR A 83 -0.29 -11.75 3.20
CA THR A 83 1.04 -12.06 3.73
C THR A 83 1.86 -10.81 3.89
N MET A 84 2.84 -10.88 4.80
CA MET A 84 3.83 -9.85 5.00
C MET A 84 5.15 -10.29 4.36
N LEU A 85 5.76 -9.40 3.60
CA LEU A 85 6.99 -9.64 2.86
C LEU A 85 8.06 -8.64 3.29
N ILE A 86 9.32 -9.08 3.32
CA ILE A 86 10.47 -8.22 3.59
C ILE A 86 10.82 -7.40 2.35
N ASP A 87 10.72 -8.01 1.18
CA ASP A 87 10.98 -7.39 -0.11
C ASP A 87 9.94 -7.84 -1.16
N THR A 88 10.17 -7.54 -2.43
CA THR A 88 9.21 -7.89 -3.48
C THR A 88 9.32 -9.33 -3.98
N CYS A 89 10.21 -10.15 -3.43
CA CYS A 89 10.45 -11.55 -3.84
C CYS A 89 10.71 -11.71 -5.36
N GLY A 90 11.42 -10.74 -5.95
CA GLY A 90 11.72 -10.75 -7.40
C GLY A 90 10.56 -10.34 -8.31
N GLU A 91 9.40 -10.01 -7.77
CA GLU A 91 8.23 -9.55 -8.50
C GLU A 91 8.19 -8.01 -8.59
N TYR A 92 7.52 -7.47 -9.61
CA TYR A 92 7.23 -6.04 -9.65
C TYR A 92 6.05 -5.70 -8.76
N MET A 93 6.21 -4.66 -7.94
CA MET A 93 5.15 -4.11 -7.11
C MET A 93 5.10 -2.61 -7.25
N THR A 94 3.89 -2.05 -7.15
CA THR A 94 3.67 -0.61 -7.27
C THR A 94 3.65 0.04 -5.90
N PHE A 95 4.48 1.05 -5.72
CA PHE A 95 4.58 1.85 -4.49
C PHE A 95 4.35 3.32 -4.78
N SER A 96 3.71 4.02 -3.84
CA SER A 96 3.71 5.48 -3.84
C SER A 96 5.09 6.02 -3.49
N ASN A 97 5.40 7.26 -3.90
CA ASN A 97 6.68 7.90 -3.62
C ASN A 97 7.07 7.88 -2.14
N TYR A 98 6.18 8.26 -1.23
CA TYR A 98 6.47 8.29 0.21
C TYR A 98 6.81 6.92 0.77
N TYR A 99 6.06 5.89 0.36
CA TYR A 99 6.29 4.55 0.86
C TYR A 99 7.56 3.94 0.26
N LEU A 100 7.82 4.18 -1.03
CA LEU A 100 9.06 3.74 -1.67
C LEU A 100 10.28 4.38 -1.00
N TRP A 101 10.24 5.68 -0.73
CA TRP A 101 11.32 6.37 -0.03
C TRP A 101 11.55 5.81 1.38
N PHE A 102 10.47 5.55 2.11
CA PHE A 102 10.55 4.90 3.42
C PHE A 102 11.28 3.55 3.32
N LEU A 103 10.92 2.69 2.37
CA LEU A 103 11.56 1.38 2.19
C LEU A 103 13.06 1.51 1.86
N LEU A 104 13.41 2.42 0.95
CA LEU A 104 14.80 2.67 0.56
C LEU A 104 15.64 3.26 1.72
N ASP A 105 15.08 4.18 2.50
CA ASP A 105 15.76 4.80 3.64
C ASP A 105 16.01 3.80 4.78
N HIS A 106 15.16 2.76 4.90
CA HIS A 106 15.35 1.67 5.84
C HIS A 106 16.28 0.57 5.33
N GLY A 107 16.76 0.69 4.09
CA GLY A 107 17.85 -0.12 3.55
C GLY A 107 17.46 -1.19 2.55
N LEU A 108 16.20 -1.20 2.04
CA LEU A 108 15.91 -1.99 0.85
C LEU A 108 16.65 -1.42 -0.35
N GLN A 109 17.01 -2.27 -1.28
CA GLN A 109 17.73 -1.90 -2.50
C GLN A 109 16.81 -1.96 -3.70
N LEU A 110 16.92 -0.96 -4.57
CA LEU A 110 16.20 -0.89 -5.83
C LEU A 110 16.94 -1.73 -6.88
N GLU A 111 16.34 -2.86 -7.24
CA GLU A 111 16.90 -3.78 -8.24
C GLU A 111 16.55 -3.36 -9.66
N ASP A 112 15.25 -3.08 -9.90
CA ASP A 112 14.78 -2.74 -11.22
C ASP A 112 13.56 -1.82 -11.17
N ILE A 113 13.34 -1.07 -12.27
CA ILE A 113 12.23 -0.14 -12.45
C ILE A 113 11.52 -0.48 -13.75
N LYS A 114 10.26 -0.91 -13.66
CA LYS A 114 9.44 -1.17 -14.84
C LYS A 114 8.78 0.10 -15.37
N SER A 115 8.17 0.87 -14.48
CA SER A 115 7.47 2.10 -14.83
C SER A 115 7.46 3.11 -13.69
N VAL A 116 7.36 4.39 -14.04
CA VAL A 116 7.13 5.48 -13.10
C VAL A 116 6.04 6.38 -13.68
N SER A 117 4.94 6.52 -12.97
CA SER A 117 3.84 7.44 -13.31
C SER A 117 3.96 8.70 -12.46
N LEU A 118 4.09 9.83 -13.12
CA LEU A 118 4.17 11.14 -12.46
C LEU A 118 2.79 11.76 -12.35
N TYR A 119 2.55 12.43 -11.23
CA TYR A 119 1.30 13.12 -10.95
C TYR A 119 1.61 14.57 -10.59
N GLU A 120 0.80 15.47 -11.06
CA GLU A 120 0.79 16.85 -10.62
C GLU A 120 -0.14 16.97 -9.40
N ALA A 121 0.36 17.63 -8.35
CA ALA A 121 -0.47 17.93 -7.19
C ALA A 121 -1.42 19.10 -7.51
N HIS A 122 -2.69 18.95 -7.19
CA HIS A 122 -3.67 20.02 -7.29
C HIS A 122 -4.65 19.95 -6.10
N ASP A 123 -5.28 21.06 -5.80
CA ASP A 123 -6.16 21.28 -4.65
C ASP A 123 -7.64 21.42 -5.05
N SER A 124 -8.00 20.99 -6.25
CA SER A 124 -9.37 21.15 -6.80
C SER A 124 -10.49 20.62 -5.88
N PHE A 125 -10.18 19.66 -5.00
CA PHE A 125 -11.14 19.11 -4.05
C PHE A 125 -11.18 19.85 -2.71
N GLU A 126 -10.27 20.77 -2.42
CA GLU A 126 -10.16 21.42 -1.12
C GLU A 126 -11.46 22.12 -0.71
N THR A 127 -12.01 22.94 -1.59
CA THR A 127 -13.26 23.67 -1.32
C THR A 127 -14.42 22.73 -1.08
N PHE A 128 -14.53 21.65 -1.84
CA PHE A 128 -15.57 20.63 -1.67
C PHE A 128 -15.42 19.94 -0.31
N VAL A 129 -14.24 19.42 0.00
CA VAL A 129 -13.98 18.67 1.24
C VAL A 129 -14.15 19.58 2.46
N SER A 130 -13.58 20.77 2.46
CA SER A 130 -13.66 21.71 3.58
C SER A 130 -15.10 22.14 3.86
N THR A 131 -15.89 22.43 2.83
CA THR A 131 -17.31 22.79 2.95
C THR A 131 -18.13 21.67 3.58
N PHE A 132 -17.97 20.44 3.08
CA PHE A 132 -18.71 19.29 3.59
C PHE A 132 -18.24 18.86 4.99
N MET A 133 -16.96 18.97 5.29
CA MET A 133 -16.41 18.71 6.63
C MET A 133 -16.93 19.72 7.65
N LYS A 134 -16.97 21.02 7.29
CA LYS A 134 -17.53 22.06 8.15
C LYS A 134 -19.00 21.78 8.47
N LYS A 135 -19.83 21.54 7.45
CA LYS A 135 -21.24 21.20 7.67
C LYS A 135 -21.43 19.97 8.54
N ARG A 136 -20.61 18.95 8.36
CA ARG A 136 -20.62 17.77 9.21
C ARG A 136 -20.29 18.12 10.68
N GLN A 137 -19.27 18.93 10.91
CA GLN A 137 -18.89 19.39 12.25
C GLN A 137 -19.98 20.25 12.91
N ASP A 138 -20.61 21.16 12.16
CA ASP A 138 -21.69 22.01 12.64
C ASP A 138 -22.91 21.18 13.10
N ILE A 139 -23.21 20.07 12.39
CA ILE A 139 -24.27 19.15 12.81
C ILE A 139 -23.86 18.35 14.06
N ILE A 140 -22.64 17.81 14.12
CA ILE A 140 -22.14 17.06 15.28
C ILE A 140 -22.13 17.92 16.55
N SER A 141 -21.77 19.20 16.42
CA SER A 141 -21.73 20.16 17.53
C SER A 141 -23.10 20.75 17.88
N GLY A 142 -24.17 20.40 17.15
CA GLY A 142 -25.53 20.91 17.39
C GLY A 142 -25.77 22.32 16.92
N VAL A 143 -24.85 22.91 16.15
CA VAL A 143 -25.00 24.27 15.57
C VAL A 143 -25.98 24.25 14.40
N GLU A 144 -26.01 23.17 13.62
CA GLU A 144 -26.91 22.98 12.49
C GLU A 144 -27.67 21.65 12.63
N GLN A 145 -28.95 21.65 12.22
CA GLN A 145 -29.73 20.42 12.17
C GLN A 145 -29.49 19.69 10.83
N GLY A 146 -29.31 18.36 10.88
CA GLY A 146 -29.11 17.57 9.68
C GLY A 146 -28.60 16.17 9.95
N ASN A 147 -28.31 15.45 8.88
CA ASN A 147 -27.77 14.09 8.95
C ASN A 147 -26.27 14.10 8.63
N GLU A 148 -25.43 13.95 9.65
CA GLU A 148 -23.97 13.93 9.50
C GLU A 148 -23.48 12.83 8.58
N LYS A 149 -24.21 11.69 8.54
CA LYS A 149 -23.87 10.53 7.68
C LYS A 149 -23.97 10.87 6.19
N PHE A 150 -24.88 11.77 5.82
CA PHE A 150 -25.01 12.23 4.44
C PHE A 150 -23.72 12.88 3.96
N TYR A 151 -23.15 13.79 4.73
CA TYR A 151 -21.91 14.47 4.39
C TYR A 151 -20.71 13.52 4.39
N LYS A 152 -20.63 12.58 5.34
CA LYS A 152 -19.62 11.53 5.37
C LYS A 152 -19.65 10.66 4.11
N ILE A 153 -20.84 10.22 3.69
CA ILE A 153 -21.03 9.39 2.49
C ILE A 153 -20.65 10.18 1.25
N ARG A 154 -20.99 11.46 1.16
CA ARG A 154 -20.62 12.30 0.00
C ARG A 154 -19.13 12.49 -0.13
N ILE A 155 -18.42 12.78 0.97
CA ILE A 155 -16.95 12.89 0.95
C ILE A 155 -16.32 11.55 0.55
N ASN A 156 -16.73 10.45 1.17
CA ASN A 156 -16.18 9.13 0.84
C ASN A 156 -16.54 8.68 -0.58
N GLY A 157 -17.74 9.01 -1.04
CA GLY A 157 -18.22 8.67 -2.39
C GLY A 157 -17.45 9.37 -3.49
N SER A 158 -16.94 10.60 -3.26
CA SER A 158 -16.12 11.29 -4.25
C SER A 158 -14.80 10.56 -4.52
N TYR A 159 -14.12 10.09 -3.45
CA TYR A 159 -12.91 9.27 -3.61
C TYR A 159 -13.21 7.86 -4.13
N GLY A 160 -14.31 7.27 -3.68
CA GLY A 160 -14.71 5.93 -4.12
C GLY A 160 -15.03 5.88 -5.60
N TYR A 161 -15.65 6.94 -6.14
CA TYR A 161 -15.99 7.02 -7.56
C TYR A 161 -14.74 7.09 -8.45
N ASP A 162 -13.71 7.81 -8.04
CA ASP A 162 -12.44 7.89 -8.77
C ASP A 162 -11.67 6.55 -8.81
N GLY A 163 -11.94 5.67 -7.84
CA GLY A 163 -11.35 4.34 -7.76
C GLY A 163 -12.20 3.22 -8.38
N MET A 164 -13.40 3.51 -8.87
CA MET A 164 -14.26 2.51 -9.51
C MET A 164 -13.79 2.20 -10.92
N ASN A 165 -13.67 0.91 -11.23
CA ASN A 165 -13.51 0.46 -12.59
C ASN A 165 -14.86 0.65 -13.33
N THR A 166 -14.84 1.42 -14.40
CA THR A 166 -16.04 1.75 -15.21
C THR A 166 -16.12 0.91 -16.48
N GLU A 167 -15.27 -0.12 -16.63
CA GLU A 167 -15.33 -1.11 -17.72
C GLU A 167 -16.24 -2.27 -17.41
#